data_ca256b40c3549feb4c7cc00a95b9746e
#
_entry.id   ca256b40c3549feb4c7cc00a95b9746e
#
_cell.length_a   1.000
_cell.length_b   1.000
_cell.length_c   1.000
_cell.angle_alpha   90.00
_cell.angle_beta   90.00
_cell.angle_gamma   90.00
#
_symmetry.space_group_name_H-M   'P 1'
#
loop_
_entity.id
_entity.type
_entity.pdbx_description
1 polymer ?
#
loop_
_entity_poly.entity_id
_entity_poly.type
_entity_poly.pdbx_seq_one_letter_code
_entity_poly.pdbx_strand_id
1 'polypeptide(L)'
;TINIKAFRRDSIKIMKLTKEQSQEIKDQQSQQNSTKRVTVPELEKILYEAMPALDHGFVRVVDYMGDDTSIVQSARVSYGKGTKQVSTDSGLIKYLMRHWHSTPFEMCEIKYHVKLPIFIARQWIRHRTANVNEYSARYSILDKEFYLPEPAHLAAQSISNRQGRGEVLEGDQAKEVLDLLKQDAEKTYN
;
A
#
# COMPACT_ATOMS: atom_id res chain seq x y z
N THR A 1 3.58 -7.15 -16.21
CA THR A 1 2.58 -7.92 -15.42
C THR A 1 3.21 -8.26 -14.11
N ILE A 2 2.87 -7.52 -13.05
CA ILE A 2 3.28 -7.83 -11.68
C ILE A 2 2.52 -9.08 -11.28
N ASN A 3 3.23 -10.16 -11.00
CA ASN A 3 2.66 -11.46 -10.66
C ASN A 3 2.15 -11.44 -9.21
N ILE A 4 0.87 -11.13 -9.03
CA ILE A 4 0.19 -11.04 -7.72
C ILE A 4 0.09 -12.43 -7.02
N LYS A 5 0.43 -13.53 -7.71
CA LYS A 5 0.35 -14.89 -7.16
C LYS A 5 1.44 -15.29 -6.14
N ALA A 6 2.42 -14.43 -5.86
CA ALA A 6 3.56 -14.78 -5.00
C ALA A 6 3.39 -14.40 -3.52
N PHE A 7 2.27 -13.82 -3.10
CA PHE A 7 1.99 -13.65 -1.68
C PHE A 7 1.40 -14.94 -1.11
N ARG A 8 2.25 -15.78 -0.50
CA ARG A 8 1.81 -16.97 0.23
C ARG A 8 0.89 -16.57 1.39
N ARG A 9 -0.33 -17.12 1.36
CA ARG A 9 -1.40 -16.92 2.35
C ARG A 9 -1.13 -17.54 3.74
N ASP A 10 0.02 -18.14 4.00
CA ASP A 10 0.15 -19.14 5.06
C ASP A 10 0.64 -18.63 6.42
N SER A 11 0.74 -17.32 6.65
CA SER A 11 1.17 -16.80 7.97
C SER A 11 0.64 -15.41 8.31
N ILE A 12 -0.36 -14.89 7.61
CA ILE A 12 -0.87 -13.55 7.85
C ILE A 12 -2.00 -13.67 8.87
N LYS A 13 -1.81 -13.12 10.08
CA LYS A 13 -2.90 -12.87 11.02
C LYS A 13 -3.94 -12.03 10.30
N ILE A 14 -5.04 -12.65 9.88
CA ILE A 14 -6.13 -11.97 9.18
C ILE A 14 -6.68 -10.90 10.12
N MET A 15 -6.65 -9.65 9.71
CA MET A 15 -7.35 -8.56 10.40
C MET A 15 -8.80 -8.99 10.62
N LYS A 16 -9.23 -9.07 11.88
CA LYS A 16 -10.61 -9.43 12.21
C LYS A 16 -11.51 -8.24 11.93
N LEU A 17 -12.09 -8.22 10.73
CA LEU A 17 -13.17 -7.29 10.42
C LEU A 17 -14.41 -7.63 11.27
N THR A 18 -15.15 -6.61 11.69
CA THR A 18 -16.47 -6.85 12.28
C THR A 18 -17.43 -7.40 11.21
N LYS A 19 -18.56 -7.95 11.64
CA LYS A 19 -19.58 -8.44 10.69
C LYS A 19 -20.13 -7.29 9.84
N GLU A 20 -20.34 -6.14 10.46
CA GLU A 20 -20.81 -4.90 9.82
C GLU A 20 -19.82 -4.43 8.76
N GLN A 21 -18.53 -4.34 9.10
CA GLN A 21 -17.48 -3.95 8.14
C GLN A 21 -17.38 -4.94 6.97
N SER A 22 -17.50 -6.24 7.25
CA SER A 22 -17.48 -7.28 6.21
C SER A 22 -18.70 -7.20 5.29
N GLN A 23 -19.87 -6.84 5.84
CA GLN A 23 -21.07 -6.65 5.05
C GLN A 23 -20.98 -5.39 4.19
N GLU A 24 -20.55 -4.27 4.76
CA GLU A 24 -20.32 -3.01 4.02
C GLU A 24 -19.38 -3.21 2.83
N ILE A 25 -18.28 -3.93 3.01
CA ILE A 25 -17.36 -4.25 1.91
C ILE A 25 -18.07 -5.05 0.81
N LYS A 26 -18.85 -6.08 1.19
CA LYS A 26 -19.60 -6.88 0.21
C LYS A 26 -20.63 -6.05 -0.54
N ASP A 27 -21.33 -5.16 0.16
CA ASP A 27 -22.33 -4.28 -0.43
C ASP A 27 -21.67 -3.31 -1.44
N GLN A 28 -20.51 -2.75 -1.09
CA GLN A 28 -19.74 -1.92 -2.02
C GLN A 28 -19.25 -2.70 -3.23
N GLN A 29 -18.73 -3.92 -3.04
CA GLN A 29 -18.26 -4.78 -4.14
C GLN A 29 -19.41 -5.28 -5.04
N SER A 30 -20.63 -5.37 -4.52
CA SER A 30 -21.80 -5.82 -5.28
C SER A 30 -22.44 -4.72 -6.13
N GLN A 31 -22.10 -3.45 -5.87
CA GLN A 31 -22.62 -2.34 -6.66
C GLN A 31 -22.07 -2.39 -8.08
N GLN A 32 -22.98 -2.39 -9.04
CA GLN A 32 -22.63 -2.32 -10.46
C GLN A 32 -23.16 -1.00 -11.04
N ASN A 33 -22.23 -0.17 -11.49
CA ASN A 33 -22.55 1.09 -12.13
C ASN A 33 -22.09 1.05 -13.58
N SER A 34 -22.98 1.50 -14.48
CA SER A 34 -22.57 1.73 -15.86
C SER A 34 -21.62 2.93 -15.90
N THR A 35 -20.42 2.75 -16.46
CA THR A 35 -19.44 3.82 -16.62
C THR A 35 -18.89 3.84 -18.04
N LYS A 36 -18.55 5.05 -18.53
CA LYS A 36 -17.79 5.24 -19.78
C LYS A 36 -16.28 5.31 -19.55
N ARG A 37 -15.82 5.15 -18.32
CA ARG A 37 -14.41 5.10 -17.97
C ARG A 37 -13.84 3.72 -18.33
N VAL A 38 -12.55 3.68 -18.63
CA VAL A 38 -11.82 2.42 -18.70
C VAL A 38 -11.79 1.78 -17.32
N THR A 39 -11.91 0.47 -17.30
CA THR A 39 -11.81 -0.35 -16.08
C THR A 39 -10.72 -1.39 -16.25
N VAL A 40 -10.07 -1.73 -15.13
CA VAL A 40 -9.03 -2.76 -15.05
C VAL A 40 -9.61 -3.95 -14.30
N PRO A 41 -9.97 -5.06 -14.98
CA PRO A 41 -10.66 -6.19 -14.35
C PRO A 41 -9.93 -6.76 -13.12
N GLU A 42 -8.61 -6.69 -13.10
CA GLU A 42 -7.83 -7.19 -11.97
C GLU A 42 -7.90 -6.26 -10.75
N LEU A 43 -8.03 -4.94 -10.95
CA LEU A 43 -8.27 -3.99 -9.85
C LEU A 43 -9.71 -4.08 -9.35
N GLU A 44 -10.68 -4.25 -10.26
CA GLU A 44 -12.10 -4.41 -9.89
C GLU A 44 -12.31 -5.59 -8.92
N LYS A 45 -11.53 -6.67 -9.06
CA LYS A 45 -11.62 -7.84 -8.17
C LYS A 45 -11.16 -7.57 -6.74
N ILE A 46 -10.31 -6.58 -6.55
CA ILE A 46 -9.68 -6.27 -5.25
C ILE A 46 -10.12 -4.93 -4.66
N LEU A 47 -11.03 -4.21 -5.34
CA LEU A 47 -11.59 -2.98 -4.81
C LEU A 47 -12.20 -3.23 -3.43
N TYR A 48 -11.91 -2.32 -2.50
CA TYR A 48 -12.37 -2.34 -1.10
C TYR A 48 -11.86 -3.51 -0.26
N GLU A 49 -11.16 -4.49 -0.84
CA GLU A 49 -10.56 -5.58 -0.08
C GLU A 49 -9.35 -5.07 0.72
N ALA A 50 -9.40 -5.22 2.04
CA ALA A 50 -8.27 -4.88 2.90
C ALA A 50 -7.24 -6.02 2.86
N MET A 51 -6.09 -5.76 2.27
CA MET A 51 -4.95 -6.67 2.26
C MET A 51 -4.11 -6.42 3.53
N PRO A 52 -4.08 -7.37 4.47
CA PRO A 52 -3.38 -7.17 5.74
C PRO A 52 -1.88 -7.01 5.52
N ALA A 53 -1.26 -6.16 6.34
CA ALA A 53 0.17 -5.92 6.37
C ALA A 53 0.64 -5.96 7.82
N LEU A 54 1.43 -6.94 8.17
CA LEU A 54 1.89 -7.24 9.53
C LEU A 54 0.70 -7.52 10.50
N ASP A 55 0.71 -6.90 11.69
CA ASP A 55 -0.25 -7.16 12.77
C ASP A 55 -1.57 -6.39 12.62
N HIS A 56 -1.49 -5.07 12.59
CA HIS A 56 -2.66 -4.17 12.58
C HIS A 56 -2.78 -3.36 11.28
N GLY A 57 -1.81 -3.45 10.39
CA GLY A 57 -1.75 -2.71 9.14
C GLY A 57 -2.58 -3.32 8.03
N PHE A 58 -2.94 -2.51 7.05
CA PHE A 58 -3.50 -2.99 5.79
C PHE A 58 -3.28 -1.99 4.65
N VAL A 59 -3.40 -2.49 3.43
CA VAL A 59 -3.50 -1.69 2.22
C VAL A 59 -4.79 -2.09 1.49
N ARG A 60 -5.56 -1.11 1.05
CA ARG A 60 -6.81 -1.30 0.33
C ARG A 60 -6.88 -0.36 -0.85
N VAL A 61 -7.21 -0.87 -2.04
CA VAL A 61 -7.54 -0.03 -3.19
C VAL A 61 -8.97 0.44 -3.05
N VAL A 62 -9.20 1.75 -3.11
CA VAL A 62 -10.55 2.34 -3.00
C VAL A 62 -11.03 3.01 -4.28
N ASP A 63 -10.10 3.38 -5.17
CA ASP A 63 -10.43 4.00 -6.46
C ASP A 63 -9.20 3.97 -7.37
N TYR A 64 -9.41 4.13 -8.67
CA TYR A 64 -8.32 4.27 -9.63
C TYR A 64 -8.78 5.02 -10.89
N MET A 65 -7.83 5.54 -11.65
CA MET A 65 -8.05 6.21 -12.92
C MET A 65 -7.03 5.71 -13.95
N GLY A 66 -7.55 5.32 -15.12
CA GLY A 66 -6.72 4.91 -16.25
C GLY A 66 -6.31 3.44 -16.23
N ASP A 67 -5.66 3.05 -17.32
CA ASP A 67 -5.11 1.72 -17.60
C ASP A 67 -3.84 1.83 -18.45
N ASP A 68 -3.29 0.71 -18.91
CA ASP A 68 -2.12 0.66 -19.80
C ASP A 68 -2.38 1.44 -21.10
N THR A 69 -3.62 1.45 -21.61
CA THR A 69 -3.94 2.18 -22.85
C THR A 69 -3.92 3.68 -22.62
N SER A 70 -4.25 4.16 -21.44
CA SER A 70 -4.17 5.57 -21.06
C SER A 70 -2.73 6.08 -21.10
N ILE A 71 -1.77 5.27 -20.63
CA ILE A 71 -0.34 5.57 -20.71
C ILE A 71 0.09 5.73 -22.17
N VAL A 72 -0.29 4.76 -23.01
CA VAL A 72 0.07 4.76 -24.42
C VAL A 72 -0.55 5.93 -25.17
N GLN A 73 -1.82 6.21 -24.93
CA GLN A 73 -2.51 7.37 -25.53
C GLN A 73 -1.83 8.68 -25.15
N SER A 74 -1.49 8.85 -23.88
CA SER A 74 -0.78 10.01 -23.39
C SER A 74 0.58 10.19 -24.08
N ALA A 75 1.37 9.14 -24.18
CA ALA A 75 2.65 9.19 -24.89
C ALA A 75 2.49 9.56 -26.36
N ARG A 76 1.42 9.10 -27.01
CA ARG A 76 1.19 9.31 -28.46
C ARG A 76 0.53 10.63 -28.80
N VAL A 77 0.02 11.37 -27.83
CA VAL A 77 -0.51 12.74 -28.03
C VAL A 77 0.55 13.60 -28.75
N SER A 78 1.81 13.48 -28.36
CA SER A 78 2.92 14.21 -28.95
C SER A 78 3.13 13.94 -30.45
N TYR A 79 2.62 12.82 -30.95
CA TYR A 79 2.76 12.42 -32.36
C TYR A 79 1.46 12.48 -33.15
N GLY A 80 0.36 12.92 -32.53
CA GLY A 80 -0.95 12.99 -33.17
C GLY A 80 -1.52 11.66 -33.67
N LYS A 81 -0.99 10.53 -33.21
CA LYS A 81 -1.36 9.16 -33.65
C LYS A 81 -1.85 8.36 -32.46
N GLY A 82 -3.12 8.05 -32.41
CA GLY A 82 -3.73 7.22 -31.36
C GLY A 82 -3.12 5.81 -31.23
N THR A 83 -3.66 5.02 -30.33
CA THR A 83 -3.25 3.64 -30.06
C THR A 83 -3.39 2.76 -31.31
N LYS A 84 -2.34 2.02 -31.66
CA LYS A 84 -2.33 1.18 -32.86
C LYS A 84 -2.70 -0.26 -32.59
N GLN A 85 -1.97 -0.95 -31.71
CA GLN A 85 -2.16 -2.37 -31.38
C GLN A 85 -1.60 -2.68 -29.98
N VAL A 86 -2.21 -3.61 -29.25
CA VAL A 86 -1.84 -3.99 -27.88
C VAL A 86 -0.38 -4.47 -27.75
N SER A 87 0.11 -5.28 -28.68
CA SER A 87 1.50 -5.77 -28.65
C SER A 87 2.52 -4.65 -28.81
N THR A 88 2.23 -3.69 -29.69
CA THR A 88 3.08 -2.51 -29.91
C THR A 88 3.02 -1.58 -28.69
N ASP A 89 1.87 -1.50 -28.03
CA ASP A 89 1.63 -0.67 -26.86
C ASP A 89 2.43 -1.18 -25.65
N SER A 90 2.47 -2.49 -25.41
CA SER A 90 3.30 -3.08 -24.37
C SER A 90 4.80 -2.80 -24.56
N GLY A 91 5.28 -2.82 -25.80
CA GLY A 91 6.65 -2.44 -26.14
C GLY A 91 6.94 -0.98 -25.83
N LEU A 92 6.00 -0.09 -26.14
CA LEU A 92 6.12 1.34 -25.84
C LEU A 92 6.16 1.60 -24.32
N ILE A 93 5.27 1.00 -23.53
CA ILE A 93 5.28 1.13 -22.08
C ILE A 93 6.64 0.73 -21.49
N LYS A 94 7.18 -0.42 -21.90
CA LYS A 94 8.51 -0.89 -21.47
C LYS A 94 9.62 0.07 -21.87
N TYR A 95 9.54 0.64 -23.06
CA TYR A 95 10.48 1.66 -23.53
C TYR A 95 10.42 2.91 -22.66
N LEU A 96 9.23 3.44 -22.43
CA LEU A 96 9.01 4.64 -21.59
C LEU A 96 9.57 4.44 -20.16
N MET A 97 9.30 3.30 -19.54
CA MET A 97 9.84 2.95 -18.23
C MET A 97 11.37 2.89 -18.22
N ARG A 98 11.96 2.21 -19.20
CA ARG A 98 13.41 2.05 -19.28
C ARG A 98 14.14 3.38 -19.47
N HIS A 99 13.52 4.31 -20.15
CA HIS A 99 14.09 5.61 -20.47
C HIS A 99 13.61 6.75 -19.55
N TRP A 100 12.95 6.40 -18.45
CA TRP A 100 12.49 7.36 -17.41
C TRP A 100 11.53 8.44 -17.93
N HIS A 101 10.74 8.13 -18.93
CA HIS A 101 9.64 9.00 -19.40
C HIS A 101 8.46 8.87 -18.44
N SER A 102 8.43 9.63 -17.35
CA SER A 102 7.45 9.48 -16.26
C SER A 102 6.07 10.04 -16.59
N THR A 103 6.00 11.18 -17.28
CA THR A 103 4.74 11.92 -17.52
C THR A 103 3.59 11.07 -18.08
N PRO A 104 3.77 10.15 -19.04
CA PRO A 104 2.68 9.30 -19.50
C PRO A 104 2.08 8.42 -18.40
N PHE A 105 2.88 7.99 -17.42
CA PHE A 105 2.42 7.19 -16.29
C PHE A 105 1.64 8.00 -15.26
N GLU A 106 1.89 9.29 -15.18
CA GLU A 106 1.18 10.23 -14.30
C GLU A 106 -0.29 10.46 -14.73
N MET A 107 -0.67 9.96 -15.91
CA MET A 107 -2.05 9.94 -16.39
C MET A 107 -2.87 8.78 -15.82
N CYS A 108 -2.28 7.96 -14.98
CA CYS A 108 -2.93 6.89 -14.23
C CYS A 108 -2.69 7.10 -12.74
N GLU A 109 -3.75 6.96 -11.96
CA GLU A 109 -3.70 7.11 -10.52
C GLU A 109 -4.37 5.94 -9.82
N ILE A 110 -3.88 5.59 -8.62
CA ILE A 110 -4.52 4.62 -7.73
C ILE A 110 -4.68 5.28 -6.37
N LYS A 111 -5.90 5.25 -5.85
CA LYS A 111 -6.22 5.73 -4.51
C LYS A 111 -6.18 4.58 -3.52
N TYR A 112 -5.31 4.69 -2.55
CA TYR A 112 -5.17 3.71 -1.47
C TYR A 112 -5.74 4.24 -0.16
N HIS A 113 -6.38 3.35 0.59
CA HIS A 113 -6.55 3.50 2.03
C HIS A 113 -5.53 2.61 2.73
N VAL A 114 -4.70 3.22 3.57
CA VAL A 114 -3.59 2.51 4.21
C VAL A 114 -3.63 2.76 5.70
N LYS A 115 -3.50 1.69 6.49
CA LYS A 115 -3.27 1.73 7.93
C LYS A 115 -1.83 1.30 8.18
N LEU A 116 -1.06 2.16 8.82
CA LEU A 116 0.36 1.93 9.08
C LEU A 116 0.81 2.71 10.32
N PRO A 117 1.94 2.30 10.95
CA PRO A 117 2.53 3.05 12.06
C PRO A 117 2.94 4.46 11.65
N ILE A 118 2.81 5.42 12.58
CA ILE A 118 3.10 6.84 12.30
C ILE A 118 4.55 7.07 11.84
N PHE A 119 5.51 6.33 12.34
CA PHE A 119 6.92 6.48 11.92
C PHE A 119 7.14 6.04 10.48
N ILE A 120 6.39 5.07 9.97
CA ILE A 120 6.38 4.69 8.55
C ILE A 120 5.69 5.77 7.72
N ALA A 121 4.53 6.27 8.18
CA ALA A 121 3.81 7.35 7.51
C ALA A 121 4.70 8.58 7.32
N ARG A 122 5.47 8.97 8.33
CA ARG A 122 6.40 10.11 8.27
C ARG A 122 7.51 9.94 7.25
N GLN A 123 7.95 8.73 6.97
CA GLN A 123 8.86 8.41 5.89
C GLN A 123 8.16 8.52 4.54
N TRP A 124 6.98 7.94 4.42
CA TRP A 124 6.26 7.83 3.16
C TRP A 124 5.81 9.19 2.61
N ILE A 125 5.24 10.06 3.43
CA ILE A 125 4.77 11.39 3.01
C ILE A 125 5.88 12.34 2.52
N ARG A 126 7.15 11.96 2.68
CA ARG A 126 8.27 12.71 2.09
C ARG A 126 8.38 12.49 0.58
N HIS A 127 7.74 11.44 0.05
CA HIS A 127 7.58 11.23 -1.39
C HIS A 127 6.37 12.03 -1.86
N ARG A 128 6.61 13.23 -2.40
CA ARG A 128 5.60 14.29 -2.63
C ARG A 128 4.82 14.15 -3.92
N THR A 129 4.89 13.02 -4.61
CA THR A 129 4.17 12.77 -5.86
C THR A 129 2.70 12.37 -5.66
N ALA A 130 2.29 12.09 -4.43
CA ALA A 130 0.94 11.70 -4.08
C ALA A 130 0.21 12.77 -3.26
N ASN A 131 -1.10 12.86 -3.44
CA ASN A 131 -1.98 13.59 -2.52
C ASN A 131 -2.23 12.70 -1.29
N VAL A 132 -2.16 13.29 -0.11
CA VAL A 132 -2.29 12.57 1.17
C VAL A 132 -3.35 13.24 2.04
N ASN A 133 -4.23 12.43 2.61
CA ASN A 133 -5.12 12.82 3.68
C ASN A 133 -4.92 11.87 4.86
N GLU A 134 -4.70 12.41 6.04
CA GLU A 134 -4.43 11.63 7.25
C GLU A 134 -5.61 11.67 8.22
N TYR A 135 -5.76 10.58 8.97
CA TYR A 135 -6.67 10.51 10.12
C TYR A 135 -6.25 11.53 11.19
N SER A 136 -7.21 12.26 11.74
CA SER A 136 -6.92 13.34 12.69
C SER A 136 -7.32 12.96 14.12
N ALA A 137 -6.35 12.88 15.01
CA ALA A 137 -6.56 12.71 16.45
C ALA A 137 -7.29 13.89 17.13
N ARG A 138 -7.47 15.00 16.44
CA ARG A 138 -8.22 16.16 16.95
C ARG A 138 -9.74 15.95 16.95
N TYR A 139 -10.21 15.06 16.08
CA TYR A 139 -11.65 14.82 15.87
C TYR A 139 -12.10 13.46 16.34
N SER A 140 -11.18 12.54 16.56
CA SER A 140 -11.48 11.17 16.96
C SER A 140 -10.41 10.64 17.91
N ILE A 141 -10.82 9.78 18.84
CA ILE A 141 -9.89 9.02 19.65
C ILE A 141 -9.24 7.98 18.73
N LEU A 142 -7.90 7.97 18.70
CA LEU A 142 -7.15 6.95 17.97
C LEU A 142 -7.37 5.58 18.59
N ASP A 143 -7.32 4.54 17.74
CA ASP A 143 -7.26 3.18 18.23
C ASP A 143 -6.05 3.00 19.14
N LYS A 144 -6.22 2.30 20.26
CA LYS A 144 -5.12 1.99 21.19
C LYS A 144 -4.25 0.85 20.61
N GLU A 145 -3.84 0.97 19.35
CA GLU A 145 -3.01 0.00 18.66
C GLU A 145 -1.62 0.58 18.43
N PHE A 146 -0.64 -0.10 19.00
CA PHE A 146 0.77 0.23 18.84
C PHE A 146 1.46 -0.89 18.08
N TYR A 147 2.36 -0.51 17.18
CA TYR A 147 3.21 -1.49 16.53
C TYR A 147 4.21 -2.04 17.55
N LEU A 148 4.08 -3.33 17.83
CA LEU A 148 5.04 -4.10 18.60
C LEU A 148 5.73 -5.09 17.65
N PRO A 149 7.04 -4.93 17.40
CA PRO A 149 7.75 -5.84 16.50
C PRO A 149 7.76 -7.26 17.06
N GLU A 150 7.66 -8.25 16.19
CA GLU A 150 7.97 -9.62 16.58
C GLU A 150 9.46 -9.75 16.92
N PRO A 151 9.87 -10.69 17.82
CA PRO A 151 11.28 -10.87 18.19
C PRO A 151 12.22 -11.01 16.99
N ALA A 152 11.80 -11.71 15.95
CA ALA A 152 12.54 -11.88 14.70
C ALA A 152 12.75 -10.57 13.91
N HIS A 153 11.98 -9.53 14.23
CA HIS A 153 12.08 -8.21 13.60
C HIS A 153 12.88 -7.20 14.42
N LEU A 154 13.27 -7.54 15.64
CA LEU A 154 14.19 -6.73 16.43
C LEU A 154 15.62 -6.97 15.98
N ALA A 155 16.26 -5.94 15.48
CA ALA A 155 17.64 -6.01 15.02
C ALA A 155 18.43 -4.80 15.48
N ALA A 156 19.70 -5.02 15.75
CA ALA A 156 20.64 -3.93 15.97
C ALA A 156 20.77 -3.07 14.71
N GLN A 157 21.27 -1.86 14.87
CA GLN A 157 21.64 -1.03 13.72
C GLN A 157 22.88 -1.59 13.06
N SER A 158 22.92 -1.63 11.72
CA SER A 158 24.10 -2.04 10.99
C SER A 158 25.29 -1.12 11.26
N ILE A 159 26.46 -1.70 11.48
CA ILE A 159 27.72 -0.99 11.71
C ILE A 159 28.23 -0.37 10.39
N SER A 160 28.06 -1.07 9.29
CA SER A 160 28.58 -0.67 7.97
C SER A 160 27.63 0.27 7.21
N ASN A 161 26.32 0.09 7.40
CA ASN A 161 25.30 0.94 6.79
C ASN A 161 24.34 1.44 7.89
N ARG A 162 24.52 2.68 8.31
CA ARG A 162 23.74 3.31 9.39
C ARG A 162 22.22 3.36 9.14
N GLN A 163 21.77 3.17 7.91
CA GLN A 163 20.36 3.07 7.55
C GLN A 163 19.87 1.62 7.45
N GLY A 164 20.80 0.66 7.53
CA GLY A 164 20.51 -0.75 7.43
C GLY A 164 20.30 -1.41 8.79
N ARG A 165 19.73 -2.61 8.75
CA ARG A 165 19.59 -3.49 9.90
C ARG A 165 20.84 -4.35 10.05
N GLY A 166 21.25 -4.58 11.29
CA GLY A 166 22.28 -5.54 11.68
C GLY A 166 21.68 -6.89 12.00
N GLU A 167 22.34 -7.59 12.91
CA GLU A 167 21.90 -8.90 13.41
C GLU A 167 20.64 -8.77 14.25
N VAL A 168 19.81 -9.82 14.24
CA VAL A 168 18.62 -9.91 15.08
C VAL A 168 19.06 -9.97 16.54
N LEU A 169 18.38 -9.22 17.40
CA LEU A 169 18.62 -9.28 18.85
C LEU A 169 18.10 -10.61 19.39
N GLU A 170 18.92 -11.31 20.15
CA GLU A 170 18.58 -12.60 20.72
C GLU A 170 18.56 -12.55 22.26
N GLY A 171 17.88 -13.52 22.88
CA GLY A 171 17.88 -13.74 24.32
C GLY A 171 17.24 -12.62 25.14
N ASP A 172 17.87 -12.30 26.25
CA ASP A 172 17.32 -11.37 27.25
C ASP A 172 17.21 -9.92 26.72
N GLN A 173 18.11 -9.49 25.85
CA GLN A 173 18.06 -8.13 25.26
C GLN A 173 16.78 -7.92 24.41
N ALA A 174 16.41 -8.89 23.59
CA ALA A 174 15.19 -8.79 22.79
C ALA A 174 13.95 -8.72 23.68
N LYS A 175 13.93 -9.53 24.73
CA LYS A 175 12.84 -9.55 25.72
C LYS A 175 12.73 -8.23 26.45
N GLU A 176 13.83 -7.68 26.96
CA GLU A 176 13.87 -6.41 27.69
C GLU A 176 13.35 -5.25 26.83
N VAL A 177 13.79 -5.17 25.55
CA VAL A 177 13.30 -4.15 24.61
C VAL A 177 11.80 -4.30 24.34
N LEU A 178 11.31 -5.53 24.14
CA LEU A 178 9.87 -5.75 23.92
C LEU A 178 9.03 -5.40 25.16
N ASP A 179 9.49 -5.76 26.34
CA ASP A 179 8.78 -5.46 27.60
C ASP A 179 8.73 -3.95 27.85
N LEU A 180 9.82 -3.23 27.54
CA LEU A 180 9.86 -1.77 27.63
C LEU A 180 8.87 -1.14 26.63
N LEU A 181 8.86 -1.56 25.37
CA LEU A 181 7.92 -1.06 24.36
C LEU A 181 6.46 -1.30 24.74
N LYS A 182 6.15 -2.47 25.30
CA LYS A 182 4.80 -2.79 25.81
C LYS A 182 4.39 -1.87 26.94
N GLN A 183 5.27 -1.69 27.92
CA GLN A 183 5.00 -0.81 29.07
C GLN A 183 4.77 0.65 28.64
N ASP A 184 5.57 1.14 27.70
CA ASP A 184 5.42 2.51 27.19
C ASP A 184 4.13 2.68 26.40
N ALA A 185 3.76 1.69 25.57
CA ALA A 185 2.49 1.68 24.86
C ALA A 185 1.30 1.70 25.83
N GLU A 186 1.32 0.90 26.90
CA GLU A 186 0.27 0.86 27.92
C GLU A 186 0.17 2.16 28.70
N LYS A 187 1.30 2.75 29.10
CA LYS A 187 1.33 4.00 29.88
C LYS A 187 0.87 5.22 29.08
N THR A 188 1.08 5.22 27.78
CA THR A 188 0.76 6.38 26.91
C THR A 188 -0.75 6.63 26.85
N TYR A 189 -1.59 5.63 27.15
CA TYR A 189 -3.05 5.71 27.02
C TYR A 189 -3.83 5.53 28.33
N ASN A 190 -3.17 5.38 29.46
CA ASN A 190 -3.78 5.34 30.79
C ASN A 190 -3.49 6.63 31.53
#